data_3c9bf7b46f9265ded1de05918e92af81
#
_entry.id   3c9bf7b46f9265ded1de05918e92af81
#
_cell.length_a   1.000
_cell.length_b   1.000
_cell.length_c   1.000
_cell.angle_alpha   90.00
_cell.angle_beta   90.00
_cell.angle_gamma   90.00
#
_symmetry.space_group_name_H-M   'P 1'
#
loop_
_entity.id
_entity.type
_entity.pdbx_description
1 polymer ?
#
loop_
_entity_poly.entity_id
_entity_poly.type
_entity_poly.pdbx_seq_one_letter_code
_entity_poly.pdbx_strand_id
1 'polypeptide(L)'
;MLMNGAKAVIESLKKEGVEVIFGYPGGTVLTLYNEVYKDKFPNVLTGHEQGAVHGADGYARATGKVGVCFATSGPGVCNMVTGIATAYMDSVPLVVISGQVATHLIGRDSFQEADISGITTPITKHNYLVKNVHELPRVLKEAFFIARSGRPGPVLVDVAKDVFDAEFDYEYPETVQLRGYTGHYEGNESDIDEAVQALCESRRPVL
;
A
#
# COMPACT_ATOMS: atom_id res chain seq x y z
N MET A 1 3.26 12.16 20.34
CA MET A 1 4.45 12.94 19.92
C MET A 1 4.07 13.82 18.76
N LEU A 2 4.19 15.16 18.90
CA LEU A 2 3.80 16.10 17.82
C LEU A 2 4.72 15.96 16.60
N MET A 3 4.15 15.75 15.42
CA MET A 3 4.86 15.65 14.14
C MET A 3 3.91 15.90 12.97
N ASN A 4 4.46 16.17 11.77
CA ASN A 4 3.65 16.30 10.57
C ASN A 4 3.31 14.94 9.95
N GLY A 5 2.32 14.90 9.04
CA GLY A 5 1.86 13.67 8.40
C GLY A 5 2.96 12.96 7.61
N ALA A 6 3.85 13.70 6.96
CA ALA A 6 4.98 13.10 6.21
C ALA A 6 5.94 12.34 7.14
N LYS A 7 6.28 12.93 8.31
CA LYS A 7 7.09 12.26 9.33
C LYS A 7 6.36 11.06 9.90
N ALA A 8 5.05 11.17 10.12
CA ALA A 8 4.22 10.06 10.58
C ALA A 8 4.23 8.87 9.63
N VAL A 9 4.26 9.09 8.30
CA VAL A 9 4.46 8.02 7.31
C VAL A 9 5.79 7.30 7.59
N ILE A 10 6.90 8.03 7.68
CA ILE A 10 8.23 7.42 7.89
C ILE A 10 8.27 6.62 9.19
N GLU A 11 7.74 7.16 10.30
CA GLU A 11 7.68 6.43 11.57
C GLU A 11 6.78 5.19 11.49
N SER A 12 5.68 5.25 10.76
CA SER A 12 4.80 4.10 10.51
C SER A 12 5.50 3.01 9.70
N LEU A 13 6.25 3.38 8.66
CA LEU A 13 7.04 2.43 7.87
C LEU A 13 8.09 1.70 8.71
N LYS A 14 8.76 2.42 9.62
CA LYS A 14 9.69 1.80 10.59
C LYS A 14 8.98 0.80 11.51
N LYS A 15 7.79 1.14 11.99
CA LYS A 15 6.97 0.25 12.83
C LYS A 15 6.51 -1.01 12.09
N GLU A 16 6.29 -0.94 10.78
CA GLU A 16 5.96 -2.08 9.92
C GLU A 16 7.20 -2.85 9.42
N GLY A 17 8.41 -2.43 9.82
CA GLY A 17 9.66 -3.10 9.46
C GLY A 17 10.09 -2.91 8.01
N VAL A 18 9.67 -1.80 7.38
CA VAL A 18 10.08 -1.46 6.01
C VAL A 18 11.55 -1.07 6.01
N GLU A 19 12.33 -1.73 5.18
CA GLU A 19 13.78 -1.52 5.07
C GLU A 19 14.18 -0.60 3.93
N VAL A 20 13.36 -0.53 2.87
CA VAL A 20 13.63 0.26 1.68
C VAL A 20 12.32 0.65 1.00
N ILE A 21 12.29 1.84 0.42
CA ILE A 21 11.22 2.31 -0.45
C ILE A 21 11.75 2.49 -1.88
N PHE A 22 10.85 2.40 -2.85
CA PHE A 22 11.13 2.69 -4.26
C PHE A 22 10.25 3.85 -4.69
N GLY A 23 10.75 4.77 -5.51
CA GLY A 23 9.87 5.85 -5.92
C GLY A 23 10.50 6.88 -6.83
N TYR A 24 9.63 7.79 -7.26
CA TYR A 24 10.00 8.98 -8.01
C TYR A 24 9.33 10.21 -7.38
N PRO A 25 10.08 11.25 -7.01
CA PRO A 25 9.53 12.44 -6.37
C PRO A 25 8.70 13.27 -7.34
N GLY A 26 7.71 14.00 -6.78
CA GLY A 26 6.89 14.94 -7.52
C GLY A 26 6.15 15.87 -6.58
N GLY A 27 5.43 16.84 -7.13
CA GLY A 27 4.92 18.01 -6.42
C GLY A 27 4.11 17.75 -5.16
N THR A 28 3.32 16.68 -5.13
CA THR A 28 2.45 16.36 -3.98
C THR A 28 3.13 15.57 -2.88
N VAL A 29 4.29 14.96 -3.18
CA VAL A 29 5.07 14.14 -2.22
C VAL A 29 6.40 14.78 -1.80
N LEU A 30 6.64 16.05 -2.11
CA LEU A 30 7.89 16.72 -1.76
C LEU A 30 8.13 16.75 -0.24
N THR A 31 7.11 17.03 0.56
CA THR A 31 7.20 17.02 2.02
C THR A 31 7.56 15.62 2.53
N LEU A 32 6.98 14.57 1.93
CA LEU A 32 7.31 13.19 2.26
C LEU A 32 8.78 12.85 1.93
N TYR A 33 9.26 13.21 0.74
CA TYR A 33 10.65 13.00 0.35
C TYR A 33 11.64 13.83 1.17
N ASN A 34 11.22 15.01 1.65
CA ASN A 34 12.04 15.79 2.59
C ASN A 34 12.23 15.04 3.92
N GLU A 35 11.21 14.36 4.42
CA GLU A 35 11.34 13.52 5.62
C GLU A 35 12.16 12.25 5.35
N VAL A 36 12.03 11.61 4.16
CA VAL A 36 12.93 10.52 3.73
C VAL A 36 14.40 10.97 3.79
N TYR A 37 14.70 12.17 3.27
CA TYR A 37 16.04 12.73 3.27
C TYR A 37 16.56 13.03 4.69
N LYS A 38 15.76 13.70 5.53
CA LYS A 38 16.14 14.04 6.91
C LYS A 38 16.39 12.80 7.77
N ASP A 39 15.57 11.80 7.60
CA ASP A 39 15.65 10.53 8.33
C ASP A 39 16.74 9.61 7.78
N LYS A 40 17.26 9.90 6.59
CA LYS A 40 18.14 9.02 5.81
C LYS A 40 17.52 7.65 5.58
N PHE A 41 16.18 7.63 5.42
CA PHE A 41 15.47 6.38 5.18
C PHE A 41 15.92 5.77 3.85
N PRO A 42 16.28 4.47 3.81
CA PRO A 42 16.77 3.85 2.57
C PRO A 42 15.72 3.96 1.45
N ASN A 43 16.14 4.53 0.32
CA ASN A 43 15.27 4.67 -0.83
C ASN A 43 16.03 4.43 -2.13
N VAL A 44 15.33 3.86 -3.10
CA VAL A 44 15.80 3.68 -4.48
C VAL A 44 15.05 4.67 -5.36
N LEU A 45 15.77 5.68 -5.83
CA LEU A 45 15.24 6.62 -6.80
C LEU A 45 15.23 5.95 -8.18
N THR A 46 14.07 5.85 -8.78
CA THR A 46 13.90 5.30 -10.13
C THR A 46 13.76 6.41 -11.17
N GLY A 47 14.03 6.13 -12.44
CA GLY A 47 13.81 7.09 -13.52
C GLY A 47 12.35 7.21 -13.98
N HIS A 48 11.47 6.34 -13.47
CA HIS A 48 10.04 6.28 -13.81
C HIS A 48 9.28 5.50 -12.74
N GLU A 49 8.03 5.88 -12.44
CA GLU A 49 7.22 5.26 -11.38
C GLU A 49 6.89 3.79 -11.65
N GLN A 50 6.77 3.39 -12.91
CA GLN A 50 6.63 1.98 -13.27
C GLN A 50 7.83 1.16 -12.80
N GLY A 51 9.04 1.69 -12.92
CA GLY A 51 10.25 1.06 -12.38
C GLY A 51 10.23 0.96 -10.85
N ALA A 52 9.63 1.95 -10.16
CA ALA A 52 9.49 1.94 -8.71
C ALA A 52 8.57 0.81 -8.23
N VAL A 53 7.38 0.69 -8.82
CA VAL A 53 6.43 -0.36 -8.41
C VAL A 53 6.95 -1.75 -8.76
N HIS A 54 7.61 -1.95 -9.91
CA HIS A 54 8.26 -3.23 -10.23
C HIS A 54 9.46 -3.53 -9.33
N GLY A 55 10.20 -2.50 -8.90
CA GLY A 55 11.26 -2.66 -7.88
C GLY A 55 10.71 -3.14 -6.54
N ALA A 56 9.61 -2.55 -6.08
CA ALA A 56 8.92 -2.96 -4.86
C ALA A 56 8.32 -4.37 -4.99
N ASP A 57 7.73 -4.71 -6.15
CA ASP A 57 7.23 -6.05 -6.45
C ASP A 57 8.36 -7.10 -6.41
N GLY A 58 9.47 -6.84 -7.08
CA GLY A 58 10.64 -7.72 -7.06
C GLY A 58 11.23 -7.90 -5.67
N TYR A 59 11.29 -6.82 -4.88
CA TYR A 59 11.72 -6.87 -3.48
C TYR A 59 10.78 -7.75 -2.63
N ALA A 60 9.47 -7.60 -2.78
CA ALA A 60 8.51 -8.39 -2.04
C ALA A 60 8.63 -9.89 -2.38
N ARG A 61 8.77 -10.24 -3.67
CA ARG A 61 8.98 -11.63 -4.12
C ARG A 61 10.27 -12.24 -3.57
N ALA A 62 11.35 -11.46 -3.56
CA ALA A 62 12.66 -11.95 -3.13
C ALA A 62 12.79 -12.11 -1.60
N THR A 63 12.06 -11.30 -0.83
CA THR A 63 12.24 -11.23 0.63
C THR A 63 11.06 -11.79 1.43
N GLY A 64 9.88 -11.94 0.82
CA GLY A 64 8.63 -12.26 1.52
C GLY A 64 8.05 -11.10 2.34
N LYS A 65 8.66 -9.90 2.28
CA LYS A 65 8.20 -8.69 2.97
C LYS A 65 7.25 -7.89 2.09
N VAL A 66 6.52 -6.95 2.68
CA VAL A 66 5.69 -6.01 1.92
C VAL A 66 6.58 -5.03 1.17
N GLY A 67 6.43 -4.96 -0.16
CA GLY A 67 7.09 -3.95 -0.98
C GLY A 67 6.41 -2.59 -0.83
N VAL A 68 7.20 -1.51 -0.78
CA VAL A 68 6.66 -0.15 -0.60
C VAL A 68 7.17 0.76 -1.71
N CYS A 69 6.27 1.49 -2.34
CA CYS A 69 6.64 2.49 -3.33
C CYS A 69 5.84 3.79 -3.19
N PHE A 70 6.49 4.90 -3.63
CA PHE A 70 5.93 6.25 -3.55
C PHE A 70 5.79 6.86 -4.95
N ALA A 71 4.68 7.59 -5.17
CA ALA A 71 4.48 8.40 -6.37
C ALA A 71 3.75 9.71 -6.08
N THR A 72 3.93 10.67 -6.96
CA THR A 72 3.12 11.90 -6.97
C THR A 72 1.73 11.64 -7.54
N SER A 73 0.82 12.62 -7.39
CA SER A 73 -0.55 12.56 -7.90
C SER A 73 -0.65 12.38 -9.42
N GLY A 74 -1.83 12.02 -9.88
CA GLY A 74 -2.20 11.96 -11.28
C GLY A 74 -1.27 11.10 -12.11
N PRO A 75 -0.48 11.67 -13.04
CA PRO A 75 0.38 10.90 -13.94
C PRO A 75 1.38 10.00 -13.21
N GLY A 76 1.86 10.38 -12.02
CA GLY A 76 2.80 9.56 -11.26
C GLY A 76 2.19 8.22 -10.86
N VAL A 77 1.03 8.22 -10.23
CA VAL A 77 0.35 6.96 -9.85
C VAL A 77 -0.18 6.22 -11.07
N CYS A 78 -0.67 6.93 -12.09
CA CYS A 78 -1.11 6.29 -13.35
C CYS A 78 0.02 5.46 -13.97
N ASN A 79 1.27 5.90 -13.89
CA ASN A 79 2.43 5.14 -14.35
C ASN A 79 2.70 3.86 -13.55
N MET A 80 2.13 3.71 -12.35
CA MET A 80 2.25 2.51 -11.52
C MET A 80 1.21 1.43 -11.82
N VAL A 81 0.15 1.72 -12.57
CA VAL A 81 -0.99 0.82 -12.81
C VAL A 81 -0.56 -0.57 -13.29
N THR A 82 0.36 -0.64 -14.24
CA THR A 82 0.87 -1.93 -14.73
C THR A 82 1.49 -2.78 -13.62
N GLY A 83 2.34 -2.21 -12.79
CA GLY A 83 2.99 -2.95 -11.70
C GLY A 83 2.01 -3.32 -10.57
N ILE A 84 1.04 -2.45 -10.26
CA ILE A 84 -0.03 -2.75 -9.29
C ILE A 84 -0.86 -3.93 -9.80
N ALA A 85 -1.26 -3.93 -11.08
CA ALA A 85 -2.02 -5.02 -11.69
C ALA A 85 -1.23 -6.33 -11.69
N THR A 86 0.08 -6.29 -11.99
CA THR A 86 0.98 -7.44 -11.90
C THR A 86 1.00 -8.03 -10.50
N ALA A 87 1.23 -7.20 -9.49
CA ALA A 87 1.26 -7.62 -8.09
C ALA A 87 -0.09 -8.20 -7.63
N TYR A 88 -1.21 -7.63 -8.10
CA TYR A 88 -2.55 -8.14 -7.79
C TYR A 88 -2.78 -9.54 -8.36
N MET A 89 -2.44 -9.75 -9.62
CA MET A 89 -2.61 -11.04 -10.29
C MET A 89 -1.74 -12.14 -9.67
N ASP A 90 -0.53 -11.79 -9.28
CA ASP A 90 0.46 -12.73 -8.72
C ASP A 90 0.43 -12.82 -7.19
N SER A 91 -0.51 -12.14 -6.54
CA SER A 91 -0.67 -12.16 -5.07
C SER A 91 0.58 -11.65 -4.33
N VAL A 92 1.19 -10.58 -4.83
CA VAL A 92 2.37 -9.95 -4.22
C VAL A 92 1.95 -8.83 -3.27
N PRO A 93 2.38 -8.86 -1.98
CA PRO A 93 2.00 -7.82 -1.03
C PRO A 93 2.73 -6.51 -1.32
N LEU A 94 1.99 -5.48 -1.68
CA LEU A 94 2.51 -4.12 -1.88
C LEU A 94 1.69 -3.09 -1.10
N VAL A 95 2.36 -2.04 -0.63
CA VAL A 95 1.74 -0.80 -0.17
C VAL A 95 2.23 0.33 -1.05
N VAL A 96 1.34 0.89 -1.84
CA VAL A 96 1.60 2.04 -2.70
C VAL A 96 1.12 3.29 -1.98
N ILE A 97 2.03 4.22 -1.69
CA ILE A 97 1.69 5.50 -1.06
C ILE A 97 1.82 6.59 -2.11
N SER A 98 0.69 7.20 -2.45
CA SER A 98 0.64 8.31 -3.40
C SER A 98 0.30 9.62 -2.72
N GLY A 99 0.77 10.71 -3.32
CA GLY A 99 0.27 12.02 -2.95
C GLY A 99 -0.90 12.38 -3.85
N GLN A 100 -1.97 12.93 -3.27
CA GLN A 100 -3.10 13.52 -3.98
C GLN A 100 -3.00 15.06 -3.92
N VAL A 101 -3.75 15.75 -4.74
CA VAL A 101 -3.91 17.22 -4.62
C VAL A 101 -4.44 17.57 -3.23
N ALA A 102 -4.30 18.84 -2.82
CA ALA A 102 -4.79 19.27 -1.51
C ALA A 102 -6.31 19.03 -1.37
N THR A 103 -6.75 18.72 -0.16
CA THR A 103 -8.13 18.30 0.16
C THR A 103 -9.21 19.18 -0.48
N HIS A 104 -9.01 20.51 -0.49
CA HIS A 104 -9.97 21.47 -1.05
C HIS A 104 -10.01 21.51 -2.59
N LEU A 105 -9.05 20.86 -3.25
CA LEU A 105 -8.95 20.77 -4.72
C LEU A 105 -9.52 19.44 -5.27
N ILE A 106 -9.68 18.43 -4.43
CA ILE A 106 -10.17 17.10 -4.85
C ILE A 106 -11.56 17.23 -5.49
N GLY A 107 -11.72 16.66 -6.70
CA GLY A 107 -12.95 16.68 -7.47
C GLY A 107 -13.16 17.97 -8.26
N ARG A 108 -12.10 18.75 -8.52
CA ARG A 108 -12.17 20.02 -9.25
C ARG A 108 -11.35 20.04 -10.55
N ASP A 109 -10.89 18.87 -11.01
CA ASP A 109 -10.04 18.73 -12.20
C ASP A 109 -8.79 19.62 -12.12
N SER A 110 -8.19 19.67 -10.94
CA SER A 110 -7.00 20.48 -10.69
C SER A 110 -5.75 19.87 -11.32
N PHE A 111 -4.66 20.65 -11.37
CA PHE A 111 -3.41 20.21 -12.00
C PHE A 111 -2.90 18.89 -11.43
N GLN A 112 -2.67 17.91 -12.30
CA GLN A 112 -2.25 16.56 -11.95
C GLN A 112 -3.20 15.84 -10.98
N GLU A 113 -4.48 16.17 -11.01
CA GLU A 113 -5.51 15.37 -10.34
C GLU A 113 -5.96 14.22 -11.25
N ALA A 114 -6.14 13.05 -10.65
CA ALA A 114 -6.83 11.92 -11.28
C ALA A 114 -7.58 11.12 -10.20
N ASP A 115 -8.67 10.46 -10.59
CA ASP A 115 -9.37 9.52 -9.70
C ASP A 115 -8.58 8.21 -9.59
N ILE A 116 -7.53 8.26 -8.80
CA ILE A 116 -6.63 7.13 -8.60
C ILE A 116 -7.33 5.96 -7.92
N SER A 117 -8.23 6.23 -6.99
CA SER A 117 -9.04 5.19 -6.36
C SER A 117 -9.91 4.47 -7.39
N GLY A 118 -10.61 5.20 -8.26
CA GLY A 118 -11.39 4.61 -9.35
C GLY A 118 -10.56 3.78 -10.31
N ILE A 119 -9.38 4.27 -10.70
CA ILE A 119 -8.47 3.57 -11.62
C ILE A 119 -7.92 2.28 -11.00
N THR A 120 -7.60 2.27 -9.72
CA THR A 120 -6.89 1.16 -9.07
C THR A 120 -7.81 0.19 -8.32
N THR A 121 -9.07 0.53 -8.10
CA THR A 121 -10.05 -0.36 -7.43
C THR A 121 -10.06 -1.79 -7.98
N PRO A 122 -10.08 -2.04 -9.32
CA PRO A 122 -10.14 -3.41 -9.83
C PRO A 122 -8.82 -4.19 -9.72
N ILE A 123 -7.72 -3.53 -9.39
CA ILE A 123 -6.37 -4.12 -9.36
C ILE A 123 -5.69 -4.01 -7.99
N THR A 124 -6.45 -3.72 -6.94
CA THR A 124 -5.97 -3.65 -5.54
C THR A 124 -6.90 -4.42 -4.61
N LYS A 125 -6.39 -4.85 -3.48
CA LYS A 125 -7.22 -5.42 -2.41
C LYS A 125 -8.05 -4.35 -1.72
N HIS A 126 -7.50 -3.16 -1.56
CA HIS A 126 -8.16 -2.01 -0.96
C HIS A 126 -7.49 -0.70 -1.35
N ASN A 127 -8.27 0.38 -1.34
CA ASN A 127 -7.82 1.74 -1.57
C ASN A 127 -8.26 2.65 -0.43
N TYR A 128 -7.38 3.54 -0.01
CA TYR A 128 -7.68 4.60 0.93
C TYR A 128 -7.43 5.96 0.28
N LEU A 129 -8.33 6.90 0.52
CA LEU A 129 -8.10 8.32 0.25
C LEU A 129 -8.09 9.08 1.59
N VAL A 130 -6.88 9.46 2.04
CA VAL A 130 -6.66 10.08 3.34
C VAL A 130 -6.75 11.60 3.21
N LYS A 131 -7.76 12.19 3.87
CA LYS A 131 -8.01 13.63 3.90
C LYS A 131 -7.84 14.25 5.30
N ASN A 132 -7.59 13.41 6.30
CA ASN A 132 -7.41 13.84 7.68
C ASN A 132 -6.15 13.18 8.25
N VAL A 133 -5.22 14.00 8.76
CA VAL A 133 -3.94 13.51 9.29
C VAL A 133 -4.10 12.55 10.47
N HIS A 134 -5.16 12.70 11.27
CA HIS A 134 -5.44 11.82 12.41
C HIS A 134 -5.78 10.38 12.00
N GLU A 135 -6.22 10.16 10.75
CA GLU A 135 -6.52 8.82 10.24
C GLU A 135 -5.28 8.09 9.69
N LEU A 136 -4.25 8.84 9.35
CA LEU A 136 -3.09 8.34 8.61
C LEU A 136 -2.39 7.15 9.30
N PRO A 137 -2.11 7.15 10.62
CA PRO A 137 -1.47 6.01 11.27
C PRO A 137 -2.32 4.73 11.23
N ARG A 138 -3.64 4.87 11.46
CA ARG A 138 -4.60 3.76 11.38
C ARG A 138 -4.66 3.19 9.96
N VAL A 139 -4.80 4.06 8.96
CA VAL A 139 -4.86 3.66 7.55
C VAL A 139 -3.60 2.92 7.12
N LEU A 140 -2.41 3.42 7.49
CA LEU A 140 -1.16 2.74 7.19
C LEU A 140 -1.10 1.35 7.86
N LYS A 141 -1.48 1.25 9.13
CA LYS A 141 -1.53 -0.05 9.83
C LYS A 141 -2.45 -1.04 9.13
N GLU A 142 -3.64 -0.60 8.76
CA GLU A 142 -4.63 -1.40 8.03
C GLU A 142 -4.11 -1.81 6.64
N ALA A 143 -3.47 -0.89 5.91
CA ALA A 143 -2.91 -1.15 4.58
C ALA A 143 -1.87 -2.28 4.59
N PHE A 144 -0.93 -2.24 5.53
CA PHE A 144 0.07 -3.31 5.69
C PHE A 144 -0.57 -4.63 6.11
N PHE A 145 -1.55 -4.59 7.01
CA PHE A 145 -2.28 -5.79 7.41
C PHE A 145 -3.02 -6.42 6.23
N ILE A 146 -3.79 -5.62 5.48
CA ILE A 146 -4.54 -6.10 4.31
C ILE A 146 -3.61 -6.64 3.23
N ALA A 147 -2.49 -5.95 2.96
CA ALA A 147 -1.55 -6.35 1.92
C ALA A 147 -1.00 -7.77 2.14
N ARG A 148 -0.71 -8.15 3.39
CA ARG A 148 -0.08 -9.44 3.73
C ARG A 148 -1.03 -10.54 4.20
N SER A 149 -2.28 -10.22 4.56
CA SER A 149 -3.23 -11.18 5.13
C SER A 149 -4.09 -11.85 4.06
N GLY A 150 -4.57 -13.08 4.33
CA GLY A 150 -5.33 -13.88 3.38
C GLY A 150 -4.54 -14.11 2.09
N ARG A 151 -5.17 -13.94 0.91
CA ARG A 151 -4.44 -13.85 -0.35
C ARG A 151 -3.69 -12.52 -0.38
N PRO A 152 -2.36 -12.48 -0.37
CA PRO A 152 -1.61 -11.22 -0.42
C PRO A 152 -1.91 -10.40 -1.67
N GLY A 153 -1.63 -9.09 -1.62
CA GLY A 153 -1.86 -8.25 -2.79
C GLY A 153 -1.64 -6.77 -2.48
N PRO A 154 -1.72 -5.90 -3.50
CA PRO A 154 -1.47 -4.48 -3.37
C PRO A 154 -2.61 -3.75 -2.65
N VAL A 155 -2.21 -2.75 -1.86
CA VAL A 155 -3.09 -1.75 -1.24
C VAL A 155 -2.58 -0.37 -1.61
N LEU A 156 -3.48 0.52 -2.01
CA LEU A 156 -3.17 1.91 -2.30
C LEU A 156 -3.57 2.80 -1.12
N VAL A 157 -2.68 3.72 -0.74
CA VAL A 157 -2.94 4.79 0.23
C VAL A 157 -2.67 6.12 -0.45
N ASP A 158 -3.73 6.77 -0.92
CA ASP A 158 -3.68 8.08 -1.58
C ASP A 158 -3.86 9.17 -0.53
N VAL A 159 -2.85 10.03 -0.34
CA VAL A 159 -2.79 10.98 0.76
C VAL A 159 -2.84 12.40 0.21
N ALA A 160 -3.82 13.19 0.62
CA ALA A 160 -3.91 14.58 0.22
C ALA A 160 -2.66 15.37 0.68
N LYS A 161 -2.17 16.27 -0.18
CA LYS A 161 -0.92 17.02 0.04
C LYS A 161 -0.89 17.74 1.38
N ASP A 162 -1.98 18.41 1.74
CA ASP A 162 -2.12 19.14 3.00
C ASP A 162 -2.10 18.23 4.24
N VAL A 163 -2.41 16.94 4.09
CA VAL A 163 -2.26 15.94 5.16
C VAL A 163 -0.79 15.66 5.48
N PHE A 164 0.09 15.66 4.47
CA PHE A 164 1.53 15.51 4.73
C PHE A 164 2.12 16.69 5.50
N ASP A 165 1.56 17.89 5.33
CA ASP A 165 2.02 19.12 5.96
C ASP A 165 1.41 19.35 7.36
N ALA A 166 0.23 18.75 7.63
CA ALA A 166 -0.51 18.95 8.88
C ALA A 166 0.19 18.33 10.09
N GLU A 167 0.27 19.08 11.19
CA GLU A 167 0.83 18.60 12.47
C GLU A 167 -0.25 18.01 13.36
N PHE A 168 0.09 16.91 14.04
CA PHE A 168 -0.80 16.22 14.98
C PHE A 168 -0.02 15.40 16.01
N ASP A 169 -0.70 14.99 17.06
CA ASP A 169 -0.13 14.03 18.00
C ASP A 169 -0.19 12.62 17.43
N TYR A 170 0.98 12.13 17.00
CA TYR A 170 1.14 10.82 16.40
C TYR A 170 1.09 9.70 17.44
N GLU A 171 0.21 8.75 17.19
CA GLU A 171 0.12 7.47 17.90
C GLU A 171 -0.10 6.37 16.86
N TYR A 172 0.72 5.29 16.90
CA TYR A 172 0.59 4.18 15.97
C TYR A 172 -0.18 3.02 16.61
N PRO A 173 -1.27 2.53 15.98
CA PRO A 173 -2.09 1.47 16.56
C PRO A 173 -1.32 0.18 16.75
N GLU A 174 -1.51 -0.51 17.89
CA GLU A 174 -0.92 -1.83 18.14
C GLU A 174 -1.65 -2.92 17.36
N THR A 175 -2.97 -2.82 17.24
CA THR A 175 -3.85 -3.83 16.63
C THR A 175 -4.64 -3.26 15.46
N VAL A 176 -5.08 -4.14 14.57
CA VAL A 176 -5.99 -3.84 13.46
C VAL A 176 -7.35 -4.43 13.75
N GLN A 177 -8.41 -3.63 13.57
CA GLN A 177 -9.80 -4.07 13.65
C GLN A 177 -10.52 -3.67 12.35
N LEU A 178 -10.69 -4.63 11.45
CA LEU A 178 -11.42 -4.44 10.21
C LEU A 178 -12.78 -5.14 10.28
N ARG A 179 -13.85 -4.35 10.14
CA ARG A 179 -15.21 -4.89 10.15
C ARG A 179 -15.41 -5.85 8.97
N GLY A 180 -15.78 -7.10 9.28
CA GLY A 180 -16.09 -8.10 8.25
C GLY A 180 -14.88 -8.69 7.52
N TYR A 181 -13.65 -8.39 7.98
CA TYR A 181 -12.44 -8.99 7.44
C TYR A 181 -11.72 -9.80 8.52
N THR A 182 -11.79 -11.10 8.40
CA THR A 182 -11.07 -12.05 9.25
C THR A 182 -10.26 -12.98 8.34
N GLY A 183 -8.94 -13.03 8.55
CA GLY A 183 -8.10 -14.03 7.87
C GLY A 183 -8.37 -15.40 8.46
N HIS A 184 -9.00 -16.29 7.70
CA HIS A 184 -9.11 -17.70 8.05
C HIS A 184 -7.89 -18.42 7.48
N TYR A 185 -7.07 -19.01 8.36
CA TYR A 185 -5.86 -19.76 7.99
C TYR A 185 -5.98 -21.26 8.28
N GLU A 186 -7.06 -21.65 8.94
CA GLU A 186 -7.36 -23.04 9.25
C GLU A 186 -8.46 -23.55 8.33
N GLY A 187 -8.27 -24.72 7.73
CA GLY A 187 -9.29 -25.41 6.93
C GLY A 187 -10.35 -26.02 7.81
N ASN A 188 -11.55 -26.20 7.27
CA ASN A 188 -12.61 -26.98 7.92
C ASN A 188 -12.26 -28.47 7.83
N GLU A 189 -12.22 -29.17 8.95
CA GLU A 189 -11.86 -30.60 8.99
C GLU A 189 -12.77 -31.45 8.08
N SER A 190 -14.08 -31.19 8.06
CA SER A 190 -15.01 -31.95 7.20
C SER A 190 -14.74 -31.74 5.71
N ASP A 191 -14.35 -30.52 5.31
CA ASP A 191 -14.03 -30.21 3.90
C ASP A 191 -12.69 -30.84 3.50
N ILE A 192 -11.73 -30.91 4.44
CA ILE A 192 -10.45 -31.61 4.25
C ILE A 192 -10.69 -33.12 4.09
N ASP A 193 -11.51 -33.74 4.93
CA ASP A 193 -11.85 -35.15 4.84
C ASP A 193 -12.54 -35.49 3.52
N GLU A 194 -13.49 -34.67 3.08
CA GLU A 194 -14.17 -34.85 1.78
C GLU A 194 -13.18 -34.75 0.61
N ALA A 195 -12.27 -33.75 0.65
CA ALA A 195 -11.24 -33.57 -0.37
C ALA A 195 -10.28 -34.78 -0.39
N VAL A 196 -9.85 -35.27 0.77
CA VAL A 196 -9.01 -36.50 0.89
C VAL A 196 -9.71 -37.71 0.33
N GLN A 197 -10.98 -37.91 0.66
CA GLN A 197 -11.77 -39.03 0.14
C GLN A 197 -11.86 -38.93 -1.40
N ALA A 198 -12.17 -37.79 -1.96
CA ALA A 198 -12.25 -37.56 -3.40
C ALA A 198 -10.90 -37.85 -4.10
N LEU A 199 -9.77 -37.47 -3.49
CA LEU A 199 -8.44 -37.79 -3.99
C LEU A 199 -8.15 -39.27 -3.98
N CYS A 200 -8.51 -39.98 -2.88
CA CYS A 200 -8.30 -41.42 -2.75
C CYS A 200 -9.15 -42.26 -3.74
N GLU A 201 -10.35 -41.80 -4.05
CA GLU A 201 -11.26 -42.47 -4.99
C GLU A 201 -10.93 -42.09 -6.47
N SER A 202 -10.14 -41.07 -6.69
CA SER A 202 -9.79 -40.61 -8.03
C SER A 202 -8.78 -41.54 -8.71
N ARG A 203 -9.04 -41.84 -10.00
CA ARG A 203 -8.08 -42.61 -10.83
C ARG A 203 -7.03 -41.72 -11.51
N ARG A 204 -7.29 -40.42 -11.65
CA ARG A 204 -6.42 -39.44 -12.34
C ARG A 204 -6.58 -38.07 -11.70
N PRO A 205 -6.14 -37.89 -10.44
CA PRO A 205 -6.24 -36.61 -9.78
C PRO A 205 -5.36 -35.56 -10.46
N VAL A 206 -5.84 -34.33 -10.53
CA VAL A 206 -5.07 -33.14 -10.94
C VAL A 206 -5.12 -32.17 -9.74
N LEU A 207 -3.94 -31.77 -9.26
CA LEU A 207 -3.77 -30.83 -8.16
C LEU A 207 -3.23 -29.49 -8.67
#